data_6560205848a49576bee044fca6d09955
#
_entry.id   6560205848a49576bee044fca6d09955
#
_cell.length_a   1.000
_cell.length_b   1.000
_cell.length_c   1.000
_cell.angle_alpha   90.00
_cell.angle_beta   90.00
_cell.angle_gamma   90.00
#
_symmetry.space_group_name_H-M   'P 1'
#
loop_
_entity.id
_entity.type
_entity.pdbx_description
1 polymer ?
#
loop_
_entity_poly.entity_id
_entity_poly.type
_entity_poly.pdbx_seq_one_letter_code
_entity_poly.pdbx_strand_id
1 'polypeptide(L)'
;MRLSIIFVLVMILACQTQDKNTEKATNTTAKVAEVSKSIEAVKSQAINTDKTLQAASSRRTGSNSKQGNLDCNTDVCLQLRNHDTSNKSFAIYMINAVPVAGFQCDLPGIDIASADGGLLKENGYQTSNSAFRILSFSMQAKLIPVGMGILTEINYNNPSNEVCMTEIIFAGIGGAKLSNNAPECMSLN
;
A
#
# COMPACT_ATOMS: atom_id res chain seq x y z
N MET A 1 -21.34 -23.67 -43.06
CA MET A 1 -20.27 -22.68 -43.24
C MET A 1 -20.75 -21.35 -43.83
N ARG A 2 -21.95 -20.87 -43.57
CA ARG A 2 -22.47 -19.57 -44.06
C ARG A 2 -22.97 -18.61 -42.99
N LEU A 3 -22.90 -18.99 -41.70
CA LEU A 3 -23.39 -18.18 -40.59
C LEU A 3 -22.28 -17.39 -39.84
N SER A 4 -21.00 -17.74 -40.10
CA SER A 4 -19.85 -17.14 -39.41
C SER A 4 -19.35 -15.84 -40.05
N ILE A 5 -19.74 -15.58 -41.31
CA ILE A 5 -19.24 -14.41 -42.06
C ILE A 5 -20.10 -13.15 -41.78
N ILE A 6 -21.36 -13.31 -41.35
CA ILE A 6 -22.25 -12.19 -41.08
C ILE A 6 -21.92 -11.52 -39.75
N PHE A 7 -21.37 -12.26 -38.78
CA PHE A 7 -20.97 -11.70 -37.47
C PHE A 7 -19.70 -10.84 -37.53
N VAL A 8 -18.81 -11.11 -38.48
CA VAL A 8 -17.57 -10.31 -38.64
C VAL A 8 -17.85 -8.99 -39.36
N LEU A 9 -18.88 -8.92 -40.21
CA LEU A 9 -19.20 -7.69 -40.94
C LEU A 9 -19.94 -6.64 -40.09
N VAL A 10 -20.62 -7.03 -39.02
CA VAL A 10 -21.32 -6.13 -38.10
C VAL A 10 -20.38 -5.46 -37.10
N MET A 11 -19.23 -6.09 -36.77
CA MET A 11 -18.24 -5.52 -35.86
C MET A 11 -17.34 -4.44 -36.49
N ILE A 12 -17.28 -4.34 -37.81
CA ILE A 12 -16.43 -3.35 -38.51
C ILE A 12 -17.16 -2.00 -38.71
N LEU A 13 -18.50 -1.97 -38.59
CA LEU A 13 -19.29 -0.76 -38.83
C LEU A 13 -19.51 0.10 -37.57
N ALA A 14 -19.06 -0.33 -36.38
CA ALA A 14 -19.25 0.40 -35.12
C ALA A 14 -18.06 1.30 -34.73
N CYS A 15 -17.03 1.44 -35.56
CA CYS A 15 -15.81 2.20 -35.22
C CYS A 15 -15.58 3.46 -36.06
N GLN A 16 -16.62 4.01 -36.66
CA GLN A 16 -16.50 5.26 -37.46
C GLN A 16 -17.62 6.25 -37.16
N THR A 17 -17.67 6.78 -35.95
CA THR A 17 -18.31 8.09 -35.72
C THR A 17 -17.82 8.66 -34.41
N GLN A 18 -16.74 9.43 -34.42
CA GLN A 18 -16.51 10.56 -33.52
C GLN A 18 -15.27 11.35 -33.94
N ASP A 19 -15.42 12.12 -34.99
CA ASP A 19 -14.65 13.34 -35.20
C ASP A 19 -15.64 14.45 -35.52
N LYS A 20 -15.84 15.35 -34.56
CA LYS A 20 -16.17 16.77 -34.75
C LYS A 20 -16.54 17.40 -33.40
N ASN A 21 -15.58 18.03 -32.74
CA ASN A 21 -15.77 19.30 -32.06
C ASN A 21 -14.41 19.99 -31.84
N THR A 22 -13.98 20.61 -32.91
CA THR A 22 -13.01 21.73 -32.86
C THR A 22 -13.85 22.98 -32.86
N GLU A 23 -13.65 23.83 -31.86
CA GLU A 23 -13.84 25.27 -31.83
C GLU A 23 -14.45 25.72 -30.49
N LYS A 24 -13.60 26.18 -29.59
CA LYS A 24 -13.73 27.51 -28.99
C LYS A 24 -12.55 27.79 -28.02
N ALA A 25 -11.43 28.15 -28.60
CA ALA A 25 -10.41 28.85 -27.86
C ALA A 25 -10.67 30.35 -28.04
N THR A 26 -11.08 31.01 -26.97
CA THR A 26 -10.79 32.45 -26.77
C THR A 26 -11.28 32.90 -25.38
N ASN A 27 -10.41 33.64 -24.69
CA ASN A 27 -10.61 34.39 -23.46
C ASN A 27 -10.52 33.67 -22.13
N THR A 28 -9.28 33.50 -21.65
CA THR A 28 -8.99 33.70 -20.22
C THR A 28 -7.49 34.06 -20.02
N THR A 29 -7.07 35.20 -20.55
CA THR A 29 -5.72 35.78 -20.30
C THR A 29 -5.80 37.00 -19.38
N ALA A 30 -6.75 37.04 -18.45
CA ALA A 30 -6.96 38.22 -17.60
C ALA A 30 -7.18 37.89 -16.11
N LYS A 31 -6.73 36.74 -15.59
CA LYS A 31 -6.90 36.44 -14.15
C LYS A 31 -5.68 35.79 -13.48
N VAL A 32 -4.49 35.94 -14.02
CA VAL A 32 -3.24 35.44 -13.43
C VAL A 32 -2.41 36.53 -12.75
N ALA A 33 -2.78 37.79 -12.85
CA ALA A 33 -2.02 38.94 -12.32
C ALA A 33 -2.36 39.32 -10.86
N GLU A 34 -3.33 38.68 -10.21
CA GLU A 34 -3.80 39.11 -8.87
C GLU A 34 -3.44 38.13 -7.73
N VAL A 35 -2.84 36.99 -8.04
CA VAL A 35 -2.43 35.99 -7.01
C VAL A 35 -0.97 36.16 -6.57
N SER A 36 -0.17 36.97 -7.26
CA SER A 36 1.25 37.17 -6.93
C SER A 36 1.51 38.21 -5.82
N LYS A 37 0.50 38.84 -5.25
CA LYS A 37 0.66 39.91 -4.24
C LYS A 37 0.34 39.50 -2.81
N SER A 38 -0.02 38.24 -2.56
CA SER A 38 -0.38 37.74 -1.22
C SER A 38 0.66 36.84 -0.56
N ILE A 39 1.83 36.64 -1.16
CA ILE A 39 2.86 35.72 -0.63
C ILE A 39 4.02 36.43 0.06
N GLU A 40 4.06 37.77 0.02
CA GLU A 40 5.18 38.53 0.63
C GLU A 40 4.94 39.05 2.05
N ALA A 41 3.82 38.75 2.68
CA ALA A 41 3.48 39.27 4.00
C ALA A 41 3.61 38.25 5.17
N VAL A 42 4.18 37.07 4.97
CA VAL A 42 4.34 36.05 6.05
C VAL A 42 5.82 35.78 6.40
N LYS A 43 6.74 36.61 5.97
CA LYS A 43 8.17 36.40 6.25
C LYS A 43 8.73 37.38 7.30
N SER A 44 8.05 37.54 8.44
CA SER A 44 8.72 38.16 9.59
C SER A 44 7.92 37.93 10.88
N GLN A 45 8.03 36.75 11.45
CA GLN A 45 7.94 36.56 12.89
C GLN A 45 8.73 35.30 13.29
N ALA A 46 10.03 35.44 13.33
CA ALA A 46 10.88 34.60 14.15
C ALA A 46 10.72 35.06 15.59
N ILE A 47 10.07 34.29 16.43
CA ILE A 47 10.11 34.49 17.88
C ILE A 47 10.74 33.26 18.51
N ASN A 48 11.91 33.53 19.07
CA ASN A 48 12.58 32.74 20.08
C ASN A 48 11.62 32.32 21.20
N THR A 49 11.55 31.04 21.49
CA THR A 49 11.27 30.55 22.84
C THR A 49 12.14 29.33 23.09
N ASP A 50 13.34 29.62 23.52
CA ASP A 50 14.16 28.75 24.33
C ASP A 50 13.50 28.72 25.72
N LYS A 51 13.27 27.59 26.27
CA LYS A 51 13.49 27.19 27.67
C LYS A 51 12.49 26.13 28.16
N THR A 52 13.05 25.02 28.54
CA THR A 52 12.65 24.21 29.69
C THR A 52 11.40 23.36 29.61
N LEU A 53 11.58 22.08 29.30
CA LEU A 53 10.90 20.98 30.03
C LEU A 53 11.81 19.75 30.07
N GLN A 54 12.71 19.72 31.04
CA GLN A 54 13.28 18.49 31.57
C GLN A 54 12.26 17.80 32.50
N ALA A 55 12.30 16.47 32.45
CA ALA A 55 11.86 15.55 33.50
C ALA A 55 10.36 15.24 33.62
N ALA A 56 9.98 14.11 33.01
CA ALA A 56 9.15 13.14 33.70
C ALA A 56 9.54 11.73 33.23
N SER A 57 10.62 11.22 33.82
CA SER A 57 10.92 9.79 33.86
C SER A 57 9.84 9.10 34.69
N SER A 58 8.90 8.42 34.05
CA SER A 58 8.03 7.48 34.73
C SER A 58 8.45 6.05 34.34
N ARG A 59 9.21 5.45 35.24
CA ARG A 59 9.47 4.01 35.25
C ARG A 59 8.14 3.26 35.25
N ARG A 60 7.87 2.53 34.21
CA ARG A 60 6.96 1.38 34.26
C ARG A 60 7.76 0.12 34.02
N THR A 61 7.98 -0.55 35.11
CA THR A 61 8.55 -1.90 35.24
C THR A 61 7.57 -2.90 34.62
N GLY A 62 8.09 -3.80 33.79
CA GLY A 62 7.61 -5.16 33.69
C GLY A 62 6.61 -5.46 32.60
N SER A 63 7.11 -5.89 31.46
CA SER A 63 6.68 -7.13 30.82
C SER A 63 7.76 -7.50 29.79
N ASN A 64 8.49 -8.56 30.08
CA ASN A 64 9.51 -9.14 29.22
C ASN A 64 8.82 -9.89 28.07
N SER A 65 8.32 -9.17 27.07
CA SER A 65 8.15 -9.74 25.75
C SER A 65 9.45 -9.43 25.00
N LYS A 66 10.16 -10.47 24.55
CA LYS A 66 11.24 -10.33 23.58
C LYS A 66 10.64 -9.74 22.30
N GLN A 67 10.45 -8.45 22.30
CA GLN A 67 10.18 -7.66 21.11
C GLN A 67 11.54 -7.52 20.44
N GLY A 68 11.85 -8.44 19.52
CA GLY A 68 13.05 -8.35 18.71
C GLY A 68 13.08 -6.96 18.09
N ASN A 69 14.12 -6.20 18.46
CA ASN A 69 14.40 -4.93 17.82
C ASN A 69 14.67 -5.25 16.35
N LEU A 70 13.69 -5.00 15.49
CA LEU A 70 13.84 -5.19 14.06
C LEU A 70 14.64 -4.00 13.56
N ASP A 71 15.96 -4.16 13.43
CA ASP A 71 16.79 -3.20 12.71
C ASP A 71 16.41 -3.25 11.24
N CYS A 72 15.49 -2.35 10.88
CA CYS A 72 15.00 -2.22 9.52
C CYS A 72 15.97 -1.37 8.71
N ASN A 73 16.82 -2.01 7.92
CA ASN A 73 17.81 -1.36 7.05
C ASN A 73 17.29 -1.12 5.62
N THR A 74 16.01 -1.36 5.38
CA THR A 74 15.34 -1.18 4.09
C THR A 74 14.17 -0.22 4.21
N ASP A 75 13.60 0.26 3.09
CA ASP A 75 12.43 1.13 3.11
C ASP A 75 11.22 0.49 3.78
N VAL A 76 11.10 -0.85 3.64
CA VAL A 76 10.03 -1.66 4.21
C VAL A 76 10.59 -2.93 4.80
N CYS A 77 10.24 -3.23 6.05
CA CYS A 77 10.56 -4.48 6.72
C CYS A 77 9.30 -5.26 7.04
N LEU A 78 9.34 -6.56 6.77
CA LEU A 78 8.23 -7.47 6.96
C LEU A 78 8.54 -8.57 7.96
N GLN A 79 7.49 -9.04 8.62
CA GLN A 79 7.50 -10.23 9.47
C GLN A 79 6.18 -10.97 9.32
N LEU A 80 6.21 -12.30 9.37
CA LEU A 80 5.03 -13.12 9.57
C LEU A 80 4.80 -13.29 11.08
N ARG A 81 3.58 -13.02 11.55
CA ARG A 81 3.23 -13.02 12.97
C ARG A 81 1.84 -13.59 13.22
N ASN A 82 1.51 -13.80 14.49
CA ASN A 82 0.17 -14.13 14.97
C ASN A 82 -0.43 -15.38 14.31
N HIS A 83 0.40 -16.43 14.13
CA HIS A 83 -0.09 -17.68 13.59
C HIS A 83 -1.10 -18.32 14.54
N ASP A 84 -2.28 -18.64 14.02
CA ASP A 84 -3.35 -19.36 14.69
C ASP A 84 -3.72 -20.61 13.87
N THR A 85 -3.28 -21.77 14.35
CA THR A 85 -3.55 -23.06 13.70
C THR A 85 -5.02 -23.43 13.73
N SER A 86 -5.77 -23.00 14.76
CA SER A 86 -7.19 -23.32 14.92
C SER A 86 -8.04 -22.57 13.89
N ASN A 87 -7.74 -21.31 13.67
CA ASN A 87 -8.42 -20.46 12.70
C ASN A 87 -7.75 -20.46 11.31
N LYS A 88 -6.60 -21.16 11.18
CA LYS A 88 -5.80 -21.18 9.96
C LYS A 88 -5.53 -19.77 9.45
N SER A 89 -4.94 -18.94 10.32
CA SER A 89 -4.67 -17.54 10.01
C SER A 89 -3.30 -17.10 10.52
N PHE A 90 -2.78 -16.06 9.91
CA PHE A 90 -1.60 -15.33 10.37
C PHE A 90 -1.64 -13.90 9.86
N ALA A 91 -0.77 -13.05 10.37
CA ALA A 91 -0.66 -11.66 9.96
C ALA A 91 0.69 -11.38 9.27
N ILE A 92 0.66 -10.54 8.24
CA ILE A 92 1.83 -9.88 7.70
C ILE A 92 1.99 -8.57 8.46
N TYR A 93 3.09 -8.42 9.21
CA TYR A 93 3.44 -7.21 9.93
C TYR A 93 4.46 -6.41 9.13
N MET A 94 4.29 -5.10 9.08
CA MET A 94 5.12 -4.17 8.32
C MET A 94 5.67 -3.06 9.22
N ILE A 95 6.92 -2.66 8.96
CA ILE A 95 7.52 -1.39 9.39
C ILE A 95 7.96 -0.70 8.11
N ASN A 96 7.55 0.53 7.89
CA ASN A 96 7.94 1.29 6.71
C ASN A 96 8.52 2.66 7.08
N ALA A 97 9.69 2.95 6.55
CA ALA A 97 10.40 4.23 6.72
C ALA A 97 9.93 5.29 5.71
N VAL A 98 9.23 4.88 4.66
CA VAL A 98 8.70 5.74 3.59
C VAL A 98 7.23 5.39 3.30
N PRO A 99 6.42 6.32 2.75
CA PRO A 99 5.04 6.02 2.40
C PRO A 99 4.92 4.94 1.33
N VAL A 100 3.97 4.01 1.49
CA VAL A 100 3.71 2.90 0.57
C VAL A 100 2.47 3.19 -0.26
N ALA A 101 2.53 2.95 -1.58
CA ALA A 101 1.43 3.14 -2.53
C ALA A 101 0.81 1.83 -3.04
N GLY A 102 1.53 0.72 -2.96
CA GLY A 102 1.08 -0.58 -3.43
C GLY A 102 1.91 -1.72 -2.87
N PHE A 103 1.32 -2.90 -2.82
CA PHE A 103 1.92 -4.10 -2.27
C PHE A 103 1.54 -5.33 -3.09
N GLN A 104 2.52 -6.19 -3.32
CA GLN A 104 2.32 -7.53 -3.88
C GLN A 104 3.27 -8.52 -3.19
N CYS A 105 2.81 -9.74 -2.99
CA CYS A 105 3.66 -10.86 -2.62
C CYS A 105 3.04 -12.20 -3.05
N ASP A 106 3.89 -13.24 -3.08
CA ASP A 106 3.49 -14.63 -3.20
C ASP A 106 3.72 -15.36 -1.88
N LEU A 107 2.80 -16.26 -1.57
CA LEU A 107 2.80 -17.12 -0.37
C LEU A 107 2.68 -18.59 -0.80
N PRO A 108 3.72 -19.16 -1.43
CA PRO A 108 3.70 -20.58 -1.77
C PRO A 108 3.61 -21.45 -0.51
N GLY A 109 2.92 -22.58 -0.61
CA GLY A 109 2.74 -23.51 0.50
C GLY A 109 1.40 -23.41 1.23
N ILE A 110 0.54 -22.48 0.81
CA ILE A 110 -0.85 -22.35 1.29
C ILE A 110 -1.78 -22.03 0.14
N ASP A 111 -3.09 -22.28 0.33
CA ASP A 111 -4.14 -21.70 -0.50
C ASP A 111 -4.75 -20.52 0.26
N ILE A 112 -4.53 -19.30 -0.23
CA ILE A 112 -5.07 -18.09 0.39
C ILE A 112 -6.60 -18.08 0.23
N ALA A 113 -7.31 -18.19 1.34
CA ALA A 113 -8.76 -18.07 1.37
C ALA A 113 -9.21 -16.61 1.36
N SER A 114 -8.53 -15.76 2.12
CA SER A 114 -8.73 -14.31 2.12
C SER A 114 -7.51 -13.56 2.63
N ALA A 115 -7.35 -12.31 2.16
CA ALA A 115 -6.41 -11.33 2.68
C ALA A 115 -7.19 -10.04 2.95
N ASP A 116 -7.38 -9.67 4.22
CA ASP A 116 -8.17 -8.50 4.63
C ASP A 116 -7.63 -7.90 5.93
N GLY A 117 -8.13 -6.71 6.29
CA GLY A 117 -7.76 -6.06 7.54
C GLY A 117 -6.46 -5.25 7.49
N GLY A 118 -6.03 -4.81 8.68
CA GLY A 118 -4.81 -4.06 8.92
C GLY A 118 -4.68 -2.75 8.15
N LEU A 119 -3.44 -2.29 7.99
CA LEU A 119 -3.11 -1.02 7.35
C LEU A 119 -3.64 -0.90 5.92
N LEU A 120 -3.74 -2.01 5.17
CA LEU A 120 -4.32 -1.99 3.82
C LEU A 120 -5.79 -1.54 3.87
N LYS A 121 -6.59 -2.17 4.71
CA LYS A 121 -8.01 -1.84 4.86
C LYS A 121 -8.23 -0.45 5.45
N GLU A 122 -7.49 -0.11 6.50
CA GLU A 122 -7.58 1.18 7.19
C GLU A 122 -7.29 2.37 6.26
N ASN A 123 -6.37 2.19 5.30
CA ASN A 123 -6.04 3.20 4.30
C ASN A 123 -6.87 3.08 3.01
N GLY A 124 -7.90 2.23 2.98
CA GLY A 124 -8.83 2.10 1.86
C GLY A 124 -8.22 1.47 0.62
N TYR A 125 -7.28 0.55 0.81
CA TYR A 125 -6.71 -0.24 -0.27
C TYR A 125 -7.69 -1.32 -0.72
N GLN A 126 -7.69 -1.61 -2.00
CA GLN A 126 -8.35 -2.78 -2.55
C GLN A 126 -7.35 -3.92 -2.60
N THR A 127 -7.66 -4.99 -1.91
CA THR A 127 -6.85 -6.19 -1.87
C THR A 127 -7.54 -7.29 -2.67
N SER A 128 -6.78 -7.90 -3.57
CA SER A 128 -7.19 -9.07 -4.34
C SER A 128 -6.20 -10.19 -4.10
N ASN A 129 -6.69 -11.42 -4.00
CA ASN A 129 -5.83 -12.59 -3.88
C ASN A 129 -6.21 -13.69 -4.87
N SER A 130 -5.21 -14.44 -5.30
CA SER A 130 -5.36 -15.77 -5.89
C SER A 130 -5.02 -16.84 -4.85
N ALA A 131 -4.92 -18.10 -5.24
CA ALA A 131 -4.54 -19.18 -4.32
C ALA A 131 -3.21 -18.91 -3.58
N PHE A 132 -2.26 -18.19 -4.19
CA PHE A 132 -0.94 -17.98 -3.60
C PHE A 132 -0.41 -16.55 -3.70
N ARG A 133 -1.08 -15.63 -4.42
CA ARG A 133 -0.62 -14.25 -4.63
C ARG A 133 -1.58 -13.25 -4.04
N ILE A 134 -1.05 -12.20 -3.44
CA ILE A 134 -1.78 -11.02 -2.96
C ILE A 134 -1.32 -9.83 -3.78
N LEU A 135 -2.28 -9.00 -4.20
CA LEU A 135 -2.07 -7.70 -4.81
C LEU A 135 -2.96 -6.68 -4.12
N SER A 136 -2.38 -5.56 -3.70
CA SER A 136 -3.12 -4.51 -3.02
C SER A 136 -2.68 -3.12 -3.48
N PHE A 137 -3.63 -2.26 -3.79
CA PHE A 137 -3.40 -0.89 -4.23
C PHE A 137 -4.59 0.02 -3.90
N SER A 138 -4.36 1.33 -3.89
CA SER A 138 -5.42 2.31 -3.70
C SER A 138 -5.85 2.93 -5.03
N MET A 139 -7.13 2.78 -5.38
CA MET A 139 -7.74 3.46 -6.54
C MET A 139 -7.76 4.98 -6.39
N GLN A 140 -7.65 5.49 -5.16
CA GLN A 140 -7.70 6.92 -4.83
C GLN A 140 -6.30 7.49 -4.62
N ALA A 141 -5.24 6.75 -5.00
CA ALA A 141 -3.85 7.13 -4.79
C ALA A 141 -3.50 7.47 -3.32
N LYS A 142 -4.21 6.86 -2.35
CA LYS A 142 -3.88 6.98 -0.94
C LYS A 142 -2.58 6.23 -0.66
N LEU A 143 -1.85 6.71 0.32
CA LEU A 143 -0.60 6.12 0.78
C LEU A 143 -0.78 5.57 2.19
N ILE A 144 -0.15 4.43 2.48
CA ILE A 144 0.08 4.02 3.86
C ILE A 144 1.18 4.92 4.41
N PRO A 145 0.93 5.68 5.49
CA PRO A 145 1.93 6.58 6.06
C PRO A 145 3.10 5.80 6.67
N VAL A 146 4.21 6.49 6.89
CA VAL A 146 5.36 5.95 7.65
C VAL A 146 4.88 5.46 9.01
N GLY A 147 5.31 4.25 9.40
CA GLY A 147 4.89 3.67 10.67
C GLY A 147 5.14 2.16 10.76
N MET A 148 4.36 1.53 11.61
CA MET A 148 4.40 0.08 11.80
C MET A 148 3.03 -0.46 12.19
N GLY A 149 2.74 -1.69 11.81
CA GLY A 149 1.49 -2.35 12.16
C GLY A 149 1.25 -3.63 11.36
N ILE A 150 0.12 -4.26 11.60
CA ILE A 150 -0.35 -5.37 10.77
C ILE A 150 -0.71 -4.79 9.40
N LEU A 151 -0.02 -5.26 8.36
CA LEU A 151 -0.29 -4.85 6.98
C LEU A 151 -1.62 -5.43 6.52
N THR A 152 -1.79 -6.75 6.71
CA THR A 152 -3.02 -7.49 6.41
C THR A 152 -3.04 -8.81 7.18
N GLU A 153 -4.23 -9.36 7.36
CA GLU A 153 -4.44 -10.69 7.94
C GLU A 153 -4.77 -11.68 6.81
N ILE A 154 -4.21 -12.88 6.91
CA ILE A 154 -4.34 -13.94 5.92
C ILE A 154 -5.10 -15.10 6.55
N ASN A 155 -6.19 -15.53 5.91
CA ASN A 155 -6.79 -16.81 6.18
C ASN A 155 -6.42 -17.77 5.03
N TYR A 156 -6.14 -19.01 5.36
CA TYR A 156 -5.64 -19.98 4.39
C TYR A 156 -6.27 -21.37 4.53
N ASN A 157 -6.20 -22.13 3.45
CA ASN A 157 -6.54 -23.54 3.38
C ASN A 157 -5.28 -24.34 3.02
N ASN A 158 -5.36 -25.67 3.15
CA ASN A 158 -4.33 -26.60 2.65
C ASN A 158 -2.89 -26.17 3.00
N PRO A 159 -2.55 -26.02 4.30
CA PRO A 159 -1.20 -25.61 4.67
C PRO A 159 -0.17 -26.69 4.34
N SER A 160 0.99 -26.27 3.88
CA SER A 160 2.24 -27.05 3.98
C SER A 160 2.79 -26.94 5.40
N ASN A 161 3.99 -27.49 5.65
CA ASN A 161 4.64 -27.39 6.95
C ASN A 161 5.06 -25.97 7.30
N GLU A 162 5.32 -25.15 6.28
CA GLU A 162 5.76 -23.77 6.42
C GLU A 162 5.21 -22.89 5.28
N VAL A 163 5.15 -21.60 5.52
CA VAL A 163 4.87 -20.57 4.52
C VAL A 163 6.02 -19.57 4.48
N CYS A 164 6.47 -19.25 3.25
CA CYS A 164 7.47 -18.23 3.00
C CYS A 164 6.86 -17.13 2.12
N MET A 165 7.33 -15.89 2.28
CA MET A 165 6.98 -14.80 1.36
C MET A 165 8.00 -14.72 0.24
N THR A 166 7.52 -14.69 -1.00
CA THR A 166 8.34 -14.54 -2.20
C THR A 166 7.75 -13.46 -3.12
N GLU A 167 8.47 -13.08 -4.17
CA GLU A 167 8.04 -12.06 -5.14
C GLU A 167 7.47 -10.79 -4.48
N ILE A 168 8.16 -10.34 -3.43
CA ILE A 168 7.72 -9.19 -2.62
C ILE A 168 8.03 -7.90 -3.38
N ILE A 169 6.98 -7.12 -3.65
CA ILE A 169 7.06 -5.83 -4.33
C ILE A 169 6.32 -4.78 -3.52
N PHE A 170 7.01 -3.69 -3.18
CA PHE A 170 6.41 -2.49 -2.67
C PHE A 170 6.61 -1.34 -3.65
N ALA A 171 5.53 -0.61 -3.91
CA ALA A 171 5.55 0.62 -4.67
C ALA A 171 5.41 1.82 -3.73
N GLY A 172 6.25 2.83 -3.93
CA GLY A 172 6.17 4.13 -3.28
C GLY A 172 5.48 5.17 -4.16
N ILE A 173 5.63 6.43 -3.79
CA ILE A 173 5.07 7.57 -4.52
C ILE A 173 5.53 7.53 -5.98
N GLY A 174 4.60 7.73 -6.91
CA GLY A 174 4.90 7.72 -8.33
C GLY A 174 5.28 6.36 -8.92
N GLY A 175 5.03 5.26 -8.18
CA GLY A 175 5.37 3.91 -8.62
C GLY A 175 6.85 3.54 -8.40
N ALA A 176 7.59 4.32 -7.61
CA ALA A 176 8.98 4.00 -7.27
C ALA A 176 9.05 2.65 -6.56
N LYS A 177 9.98 1.78 -6.97
CA LYS A 177 10.23 0.51 -6.28
C LYS A 177 10.91 0.79 -4.93
N LEU A 178 10.30 0.29 -3.86
CA LEU A 178 10.87 0.37 -2.51
C LEU A 178 11.71 -0.88 -2.21
N SER A 179 12.79 -0.68 -1.45
CA SER A 179 13.60 -1.78 -0.93
C SER A 179 12.85 -2.48 0.21
N ASN A 180 12.95 -3.80 0.27
CA ASN A 180 12.35 -4.59 1.34
C ASN A 180 13.21 -5.79 1.70
N ASN A 181 13.00 -6.35 2.91
CA ASN A 181 13.56 -7.63 3.31
C ASN A 181 12.65 -8.77 2.85
N ALA A 182 13.20 -9.97 2.75
CA ALA A 182 12.42 -11.20 2.79
C ALA A 182 12.30 -11.64 4.27
N PRO A 183 11.09 -11.76 4.84
CA PRO A 183 10.94 -12.24 6.20
C PRO A 183 11.32 -13.73 6.31
N GLU A 184 11.64 -14.18 7.52
CA GLU A 184 11.80 -15.60 7.80
C GLU A 184 10.50 -16.34 7.51
N CYS A 185 10.62 -17.59 7.02
CA CYS A 185 9.46 -18.46 6.83
C CYS A 185 8.81 -18.77 8.18
N MET A 186 7.51 -18.96 8.17
CA MET A 186 6.72 -19.29 9.36
C MET A 186 6.32 -20.77 9.31
N SER A 187 6.58 -21.51 10.40
CA SER A 187 6.03 -22.86 10.58
C SER A 187 4.51 -22.80 10.78
N LEU A 188 3.78 -23.71 10.13
CA LEU A 188 2.33 -23.85 10.20
C LEU A 188 1.89 -25.12 10.96
N ASN A 189 2.84 -25.81 11.60
CA ASN A 189 2.60 -27.02 12.42
C ASN A 189 2.35 -26.67 13.88
#